data_8992f9fe62d308ed8dbf294e2f0b41bf
#
_entry.id   8992f9fe62d308ed8dbf294e2f0b41bf
#
_cell.length_a   1.000
_cell.length_b   1.000
_cell.length_c   1.000
_cell.angle_alpha   90.00
_cell.angle_beta   90.00
_cell.angle_gamma   90.00
#
_symmetry.space_group_name_H-M   'P 1'
#
loop_
_entity.id
_entity.type
_entity.pdbx_description
1 polymer ?
#
loop_
_entity_poly.entity_id
_entity_poly.type
_entity_poly.pdbx_seq_one_letter_code
_entity_poly.pdbx_strand_id
1 'polypeptide(L)'
;MNAEGSAPAANDIVVEAWNTVLFDKFERFKHLLVAGLAGHSDELLARGLFRAGERVLDVGCGFGDSTIRIAELVGLSGEAVGVDCAERFVATGERDAAAAGIRNAKFFVADVQDDDLRGPYDQAFARFGTMFFMSPVPALRNIRKSLKPGGRFAQIVWRKREDNPWLHDAELRVREIVPVVAHDETDQVHCGPGPFSMSGPDMVSSMMKAAGFAGIAFERYDADICIGRDLDEAVEFAIALGPAGEIIRLAGAEGERLKPTVVAALSEALSRYERTNGIWAPSSTWFITANNPG
;
A
#
# COMPACT_ATOMS: atom_id res chain seq x y z
N MET A 1 19.38 19.39 34.51
CA MET A 1 18.78 19.82 33.23
C MET A 1 18.12 18.60 32.65
N ASN A 2 16.82 18.49 32.87
CA ASN A 2 16.03 17.40 32.31
C ASN A 2 15.78 17.75 30.84
N ALA A 3 16.23 16.90 29.93
CA ALA A 3 15.80 16.96 28.54
C ALA A 3 14.33 16.55 28.52
N GLU A 4 13.43 17.53 28.45
CA GLU A 4 12.05 17.32 28.07
C GLU A 4 12.09 16.78 26.63
N GLY A 5 11.90 15.47 26.47
CA GLY A 5 11.71 14.87 25.17
C GLY A 5 10.43 15.47 24.56
N SER A 6 10.56 16.21 23.46
CA SER A 6 9.41 16.63 22.68
C SER A 6 8.61 15.37 22.29
N ALA A 7 7.27 15.44 22.35
CA ALA A 7 6.43 14.37 21.85
C ALA A 7 6.83 14.07 20.39
N PRO A 8 6.89 12.78 19.99
CA PRO A 8 7.24 12.42 18.62
C PRO A 8 6.28 13.09 17.63
N ALA A 9 6.78 13.50 16.47
CA ALA A 9 5.91 14.03 15.41
C ALA A 9 4.92 12.94 14.98
N ALA A 10 3.73 13.34 14.53
CA ALA A 10 2.68 12.38 14.12
C ALA A 10 3.20 11.38 13.06
N ASN A 11 4.11 11.81 12.21
CA ASN A 11 4.73 10.97 11.20
C ASN A 11 5.72 9.93 11.78
N ASP A 12 6.46 10.27 12.85
CA ASP A 12 7.37 9.33 13.52
C ASP A 12 6.60 8.14 14.12
N ILE A 13 5.41 8.38 14.64
CA ILE A 13 4.52 7.32 15.16
C ILE A 13 4.09 6.37 14.04
N VAL A 14 3.78 6.91 12.86
CA VAL A 14 3.40 6.12 11.68
C VAL A 14 4.58 5.28 11.19
N VAL A 15 5.77 5.89 11.06
CA VAL A 15 7.00 5.20 10.66
C VAL A 15 7.33 4.07 11.64
N GLU A 16 7.24 4.32 12.95
CA GLU A 16 7.45 3.29 13.96
C GLU A 16 6.44 2.15 13.87
N ALA A 17 5.16 2.46 13.63
CA ALA A 17 4.13 1.44 13.45
C ALA A 17 4.42 0.55 12.22
N TRP A 18 4.91 1.12 11.11
CA TRP A 18 5.33 0.37 9.93
C TRP A 18 6.58 -0.48 10.17
N ASN A 19 7.50 -0.05 11.03
CA ASN A 19 8.68 -0.83 11.40
C ASN A 19 8.40 -1.96 12.40
N THR A 20 7.25 -1.95 13.08
CA THR A 20 6.92 -2.87 14.16
C THR A 20 5.65 -3.66 13.88
N VAL A 21 4.54 -3.27 14.48
CA VAL A 21 3.29 -4.04 14.49
C VAL A 21 2.68 -4.23 13.11
N LEU A 22 2.83 -3.23 12.21
CA LEU A 22 2.30 -3.35 10.85
C LEU A 22 3.17 -4.29 10.01
N PHE A 23 4.50 -4.20 10.13
CA PHE A 23 5.39 -5.13 9.45
C PHE A 23 5.05 -6.58 9.78
N ASP A 24 4.90 -6.94 11.07
CA ASP A 24 4.60 -8.30 11.49
C ASP A 24 3.28 -8.82 10.89
N LYS A 25 2.25 -7.97 10.83
CA LYS A 25 0.99 -8.30 10.17
C LYS A 25 1.16 -8.51 8.67
N PHE A 26 1.88 -7.62 7.99
CA PHE A 26 2.14 -7.70 6.56
C PHE A 26 3.02 -8.90 6.21
N GLU A 27 4.05 -9.21 7.00
CA GLU A 27 4.92 -10.37 6.80
C GLU A 27 4.14 -11.69 6.89
N ARG A 28 3.21 -11.81 7.86
CA ARG A 28 2.34 -12.98 7.99
C ARG A 28 1.55 -13.26 6.70
N PHE A 29 1.07 -12.22 6.04
CA PHE A 29 0.27 -12.30 4.82
C PHE A 29 1.04 -11.91 3.55
N LYS A 30 2.38 -11.94 3.59
CA LYS A 30 3.24 -11.52 2.48
C LYS A 30 2.83 -12.17 1.15
N HIS A 31 2.52 -13.46 1.17
CA HIS A 31 2.12 -14.19 -0.04
C HIS A 31 0.82 -13.66 -0.67
N LEU A 32 -0.15 -13.20 0.13
CA LEU A 32 -1.37 -12.57 -0.36
C LEU A 32 -1.09 -11.14 -0.86
N LEU A 33 -0.26 -10.38 -0.14
CA LEU A 33 0.08 -9.00 -0.50
C LEU A 33 0.96 -8.93 -1.76
N VAL A 34 1.84 -9.90 -1.97
CA VAL A 34 2.72 -9.98 -3.14
C VAL A 34 1.98 -10.66 -4.30
N ALA A 35 1.70 -11.96 -4.18
CA ALA A 35 1.12 -12.73 -5.28
C ALA A 35 -0.40 -12.50 -5.44
N GLY A 36 -1.12 -12.33 -4.34
CA GLY A 36 -2.58 -12.12 -4.37
C GLY A 36 -2.97 -10.80 -5.03
N LEU A 37 -2.17 -9.74 -4.87
CA LEU A 37 -2.40 -8.43 -5.47
C LEU A 37 -1.66 -8.22 -6.81
N ALA A 38 -0.88 -9.21 -7.26
CA ALA A 38 -0.02 -9.08 -8.45
C ALA A 38 -0.81 -8.71 -9.71
N GLY A 39 -2.07 -9.17 -9.85
CA GLY A 39 -2.90 -8.90 -11.03
C GLY A 39 -3.03 -7.40 -11.36
N HIS A 40 -3.06 -6.52 -10.35
CA HIS A 40 -3.11 -5.08 -10.58
C HIS A 40 -1.78 -4.51 -11.10
N SER A 41 -0.65 -4.92 -10.49
CA SER A 41 0.67 -4.45 -10.94
C SER A 41 1.09 -5.06 -12.26
N ASP A 42 0.87 -6.35 -12.46
CA ASP A 42 1.27 -7.05 -13.68
C ASP A 42 0.59 -6.46 -14.92
N GLU A 43 -0.69 -6.13 -14.83
CA GLU A 43 -1.41 -5.46 -15.92
C GLU A 43 -0.78 -4.12 -16.26
N LEU A 44 -0.54 -3.25 -15.26
CA LEU A 44 0.03 -1.92 -15.51
C LEU A 44 1.46 -2.01 -16.04
N LEU A 45 2.26 -2.93 -15.51
CA LEU A 45 3.65 -3.16 -15.94
C LEU A 45 3.72 -3.76 -17.35
N ALA A 46 2.78 -4.63 -17.72
CA ALA A 46 2.72 -5.25 -19.06
C ALA A 46 2.42 -4.24 -20.18
N ARG A 47 1.87 -3.07 -19.87
CA ARG A 47 1.57 -2.01 -20.84
C ARG A 47 2.80 -1.28 -21.41
N GLY A 48 4.00 -1.73 -21.09
CA GLY A 48 5.23 -1.12 -21.56
C GLY A 48 5.52 0.25 -20.93
N LEU A 49 5.15 0.41 -19.67
CA LEU A 49 5.36 1.61 -18.89
C LEU A 49 6.86 1.96 -18.80
N PHE A 50 7.70 0.94 -18.61
CA PHE A 50 9.15 1.08 -18.46
C PHE A 50 9.90 0.64 -19.69
N ARG A 51 11.05 1.29 -19.96
CA ARG A 51 11.93 0.99 -21.09
C ARG A 51 13.27 0.48 -20.59
N ALA A 52 13.91 -0.35 -21.40
CA ALA A 52 15.27 -0.81 -21.11
C ALA A 52 16.22 0.38 -20.92
N GLY A 53 17.05 0.33 -19.89
CA GLY A 53 18.01 1.38 -19.55
C GLY A 53 17.46 2.52 -18.68
N GLU A 54 16.17 2.56 -18.39
CA GLU A 54 15.59 3.59 -17.50
C GLU A 54 16.02 3.38 -16.04
N ARG A 55 16.13 4.46 -15.28
CA ARG A 55 16.28 4.49 -13.85
C ARG A 55 14.92 4.82 -13.21
N VAL A 56 14.38 3.90 -12.45
CA VAL A 56 13.01 3.95 -11.92
C VAL A 56 13.02 3.95 -10.41
N LEU A 57 12.25 4.87 -9.79
CA LEU A 57 11.98 4.89 -8.35
C LEU A 57 10.69 4.11 -8.06
N ASP A 58 10.75 3.14 -7.16
CA ASP A 58 9.59 2.43 -6.62
C ASP A 58 9.29 2.94 -5.22
N VAL A 59 8.19 3.68 -5.07
CA VAL A 59 7.84 4.48 -3.89
C VAL A 59 6.93 3.69 -2.96
N GLY A 60 7.34 3.54 -1.69
CA GLY A 60 6.66 2.66 -0.74
C GLY A 60 6.76 1.22 -1.20
N CYS A 61 8.00 0.77 -1.48
CA CYS A 61 8.27 -0.49 -2.16
C CYS A 61 7.91 -1.74 -1.34
N GLY A 62 7.67 -1.59 -0.04
CA GLY A 62 7.32 -2.69 0.85
C GLY A 62 8.32 -3.84 0.75
N PHE A 63 7.85 -5.05 0.45
CA PHE A 63 8.70 -6.23 0.31
C PHE A 63 9.60 -6.23 -0.93
N GLY A 64 9.53 -5.21 -1.80
CA GLY A 64 10.40 -5.04 -2.95
C GLY A 64 10.04 -5.88 -4.18
N ASP A 65 8.93 -6.58 -4.18
CA ASP A 65 8.50 -7.42 -5.31
C ASP A 65 8.26 -6.59 -6.59
N SER A 66 7.64 -5.42 -6.49
CA SER A 66 7.51 -4.48 -7.61
C SER A 66 8.86 -3.94 -8.06
N THR A 67 9.76 -3.60 -7.14
CA THR A 67 11.13 -3.14 -7.47
C THR A 67 11.90 -4.20 -8.24
N ILE A 68 11.84 -5.46 -7.81
CA ILE A 68 12.47 -6.60 -8.50
C ILE A 68 11.89 -6.74 -9.92
N ARG A 69 10.56 -6.69 -10.04
CA ARG A 69 9.90 -6.79 -11.35
C ARG A 69 10.26 -5.64 -12.28
N ILE A 70 10.35 -4.41 -11.77
CA ILE A 70 10.79 -3.24 -12.53
C ILE A 70 12.26 -3.43 -12.98
N ALA A 71 13.14 -3.92 -12.10
CA ALA A 71 14.54 -4.20 -12.43
C ALA A 71 14.69 -5.20 -13.59
N GLU A 72 13.84 -6.23 -13.65
CA GLU A 72 13.79 -7.14 -14.79
C GLU A 72 13.37 -6.43 -16.08
N LEU A 73 12.37 -5.57 -16.03
CA LEU A 73 11.83 -4.86 -17.19
C LEU A 73 12.81 -3.84 -17.77
N VAL A 74 13.52 -3.09 -16.92
CA VAL A 74 14.51 -2.09 -17.37
C VAL A 74 15.83 -2.75 -17.78
N GLY A 75 16.06 -4.02 -17.42
CA GLY A 75 17.24 -4.80 -17.79
C GLY A 75 18.52 -4.29 -17.14
N LEU A 76 19.63 -4.97 -17.40
CA LEU A 76 20.93 -4.69 -16.75
C LEU A 76 21.53 -3.31 -17.06
N SER A 77 21.06 -2.63 -18.08
CA SER A 77 21.46 -1.25 -18.41
C SER A 77 20.65 -0.19 -17.67
N GLY A 78 19.54 -0.59 -17.04
CA GLY A 78 18.70 0.24 -16.18
C GLY A 78 18.85 -0.10 -14.71
N GLU A 79 18.15 0.62 -13.86
CA GLU A 79 18.15 0.43 -12.41
C GLU A 79 16.74 0.66 -11.85
N ALA A 80 16.29 -0.23 -10.97
CA ALA A 80 15.12 -0.01 -10.12
C ALA A 80 15.58 0.30 -8.70
N VAL A 81 15.02 1.36 -8.11
CA VAL A 81 15.39 1.82 -6.76
C VAL A 81 14.15 1.83 -5.89
N GLY A 82 14.03 0.90 -4.97
CA GLY A 82 12.96 0.83 -3.98
C GLY A 82 13.23 1.76 -2.79
N VAL A 83 12.25 2.53 -2.39
CA VAL A 83 12.29 3.35 -1.18
C VAL A 83 11.09 3.03 -0.28
N ASP A 84 11.35 2.86 1.01
CA ASP A 84 10.32 2.70 2.03
C ASP A 84 10.79 3.36 3.34
N CYS A 85 9.85 3.81 4.16
CA CYS A 85 10.19 4.40 5.47
C CYS A 85 10.53 3.33 6.53
N ALA A 86 10.18 2.08 6.28
CA ALA A 86 10.39 0.99 7.20
C ALA A 86 11.60 0.13 6.81
N GLU A 87 12.62 0.13 7.68
CA GLU A 87 13.89 -0.58 7.50
C GLU A 87 13.68 -2.10 7.26
N ARG A 88 12.70 -2.70 7.96
CA ARG A 88 12.42 -4.14 7.84
C ARG A 88 11.89 -4.52 6.46
N PHE A 89 11.11 -3.66 5.81
CA PHE A 89 10.67 -3.85 4.43
C PHE A 89 11.86 -3.76 3.47
N VAL A 90 12.67 -2.73 3.60
CA VAL A 90 13.87 -2.53 2.78
C VAL A 90 14.83 -3.73 2.88
N ALA A 91 15.13 -4.18 4.10
CA ALA A 91 15.98 -5.35 4.33
C ALA A 91 15.40 -6.64 3.72
N THR A 92 14.07 -6.76 3.71
CA THR A 92 13.39 -7.88 3.04
C THR A 92 13.54 -7.81 1.53
N GLY A 93 13.33 -6.63 0.93
CA GLY A 93 13.51 -6.40 -0.51
C GLY A 93 14.93 -6.69 -0.98
N GLU A 94 15.94 -6.22 -0.24
CA GLU A 94 17.36 -6.49 -0.51
C GLU A 94 17.66 -8.00 -0.51
N ARG A 95 17.21 -8.71 0.53
CA ARG A 95 17.38 -10.15 0.65
C ARG A 95 16.73 -10.92 -0.50
N ASP A 96 15.49 -10.57 -0.83
CA ASP A 96 14.71 -11.26 -1.85
C ASP A 96 15.26 -10.97 -3.26
N ALA A 97 15.71 -9.74 -3.54
CA ALA A 97 16.42 -9.41 -4.78
C ALA A 97 17.74 -10.17 -4.92
N ALA A 98 18.52 -10.26 -3.84
CA ALA A 98 19.76 -11.03 -3.82
C ALA A 98 19.50 -12.54 -4.07
N ALA A 99 18.47 -13.10 -3.42
CA ALA A 99 18.07 -14.50 -3.62
C ALA A 99 17.61 -14.80 -5.05
N ALA A 100 16.95 -13.83 -5.70
CA ALA A 100 16.53 -13.90 -7.11
C ALA A 100 17.68 -13.61 -8.10
N GLY A 101 18.89 -13.24 -7.63
CA GLY A 101 20.02 -12.89 -8.47
C GLY A 101 19.88 -11.55 -9.21
N ILE A 102 18.96 -10.69 -8.79
CA ILE A 102 18.70 -9.38 -9.39
C ILE A 102 19.73 -8.38 -8.86
N ARG A 103 20.59 -7.84 -9.73
CA ARG A 103 21.71 -6.98 -9.37
C ARG A 103 21.44 -5.49 -9.54
N ASN A 104 20.48 -5.14 -10.37
CA ASN A 104 20.07 -3.78 -10.71
C ASN A 104 18.83 -3.30 -9.94
N ALA A 105 18.38 -4.06 -8.93
CA ALA A 105 17.48 -3.57 -7.90
C ALA A 105 18.32 -3.04 -6.71
N LYS A 106 18.03 -1.83 -6.27
CA LYS A 106 18.63 -1.18 -5.11
C LYS A 106 17.53 -0.75 -4.16
N PHE A 107 17.85 -0.66 -2.88
CA PHE A 107 16.89 -0.27 -1.87
C PHE A 107 17.50 0.73 -0.90
N PHE A 108 16.69 1.58 -0.30
CA PHE A 108 17.11 2.45 0.79
C PHE A 108 15.94 2.88 1.66
N VAL A 109 16.23 3.16 2.92
CA VAL A 109 15.26 3.70 3.87
C VAL A 109 15.20 5.21 3.74
N ALA A 110 13.99 5.75 3.55
CA ALA A 110 13.75 7.20 3.56
C ALA A 110 12.25 7.49 3.75
N ASP A 111 11.97 8.61 4.43
CA ASP A 111 10.64 9.20 4.39
C ASP A 111 10.45 10.00 3.09
N VAL A 112 9.57 9.52 2.25
CA VAL A 112 9.28 10.14 0.95
C VAL A 112 8.78 11.58 1.09
N GLN A 113 8.25 11.96 2.27
CA GLN A 113 7.73 13.30 2.49
C GLN A 113 8.84 14.37 2.59
N ASP A 114 9.99 14.03 3.17
CA ASP A 114 10.99 15.01 3.57
C ASP A 114 12.42 14.66 3.14
N ASP A 115 12.76 13.37 2.96
CA ASP A 115 14.14 12.94 2.68
C ASP A 115 14.53 13.08 1.20
N ASP A 116 15.84 13.08 0.94
CA ASP A 116 16.39 13.02 -0.42
C ASP A 116 16.12 11.64 -1.05
N LEU A 117 15.36 11.64 -2.13
CA LEU A 117 15.03 10.43 -2.89
C LEU A 117 16.12 10.00 -3.89
N ARG A 118 17.31 10.63 -3.84
CA ARG A 118 18.49 10.24 -4.63
C ARG A 118 18.26 10.27 -6.15
N GLY A 119 17.43 11.22 -6.63
CA GLY A 119 17.18 11.42 -8.07
C GLY A 119 18.43 11.84 -8.87
N PRO A 120 18.33 12.06 -10.19
CA PRO A 120 17.08 12.07 -10.96
C PRO A 120 16.70 10.69 -11.52
N TYR A 121 15.40 10.45 -11.64
CA TYR A 121 14.82 9.24 -12.21
C TYR A 121 14.09 9.54 -13.52
N ASP A 122 14.04 8.56 -14.42
CA ASP A 122 13.24 8.63 -15.66
C ASP A 122 11.76 8.49 -15.32
N GLN A 123 11.45 7.62 -14.37
CA GLN A 123 10.09 7.34 -13.92
C GLN A 123 10.04 7.08 -12.43
N ALA A 124 8.86 7.28 -11.83
CA ALA A 124 8.50 6.76 -10.52
C ALA A 124 7.25 5.88 -10.63
N PHE A 125 7.19 4.89 -9.76
CA PHE A 125 6.08 3.96 -9.63
C PHE A 125 5.69 3.86 -8.14
N ALA A 126 4.43 3.56 -7.86
CA ALA A 126 3.97 3.23 -6.52
C ALA A 126 2.81 2.23 -6.60
N ARG A 127 2.86 1.16 -5.80
CA ARG A 127 1.76 0.22 -5.67
C ARG A 127 1.26 0.21 -4.22
N PHE A 128 0.08 0.78 -4.00
CA PHE A 128 -0.62 0.83 -2.71
C PHE A 128 0.17 1.50 -1.55
N GLY A 129 1.28 2.21 -1.83
CA GLY A 129 2.10 2.88 -0.82
C GLY A 129 1.65 4.31 -0.54
N THR A 130 1.33 5.07 -1.58
CA THR A 130 1.02 6.51 -1.48
C THR A 130 -0.21 6.86 -0.64
N MET A 131 -1.11 5.91 -0.44
CA MET A 131 -2.34 6.06 0.35
C MET A 131 -2.07 6.28 1.85
N PHE A 132 -0.86 5.97 2.29
CA PHE A 132 -0.47 6.04 3.70
C PHE A 132 0.34 7.28 4.06
N PHE A 133 0.60 8.17 3.13
CA PHE A 133 1.33 9.42 3.39
C PHE A 133 0.52 10.36 4.28
N MET A 134 1.07 10.73 5.44
CA MET A 134 0.47 11.71 6.35
C MET A 134 0.35 13.09 5.69
N SER A 135 1.35 13.46 4.89
CA SER A 135 1.41 14.72 4.15
C SER A 135 1.52 14.43 2.64
N PRO A 136 0.41 14.08 1.94
CA PRO A 136 0.47 13.60 0.56
C PRO A 136 0.98 14.65 -0.43
N VAL A 137 0.68 15.93 -0.26
CA VAL A 137 1.16 16.98 -1.18
C VAL A 137 2.68 17.20 -1.08
N PRO A 138 3.30 17.33 0.10
CA PRO A 138 4.76 17.29 0.26
C PRO A 138 5.40 16.05 -0.35
N ALA A 139 4.90 14.85 -0.04
CA ALA A 139 5.42 13.60 -0.59
C ALA A 139 5.36 13.57 -2.14
N LEU A 140 4.21 13.88 -2.73
CA LEU A 140 4.05 13.95 -4.18
C LEU A 140 4.97 15.00 -4.82
N ARG A 141 5.20 16.15 -4.15
CA ARG A 141 6.13 17.17 -4.62
C ARG A 141 7.56 16.67 -4.59
N ASN A 142 7.94 15.92 -3.56
CA ASN A 142 9.27 15.35 -3.44
C ASN A 142 9.51 14.26 -4.50
N ILE A 143 8.52 13.38 -4.73
CA ILE A 143 8.54 12.42 -5.85
C ILE A 143 8.73 13.15 -7.18
N ARG A 144 7.97 14.22 -7.46
CA ARG A 144 8.11 14.98 -8.69
C ARG A 144 9.50 15.61 -8.84
N LYS A 145 10.07 16.17 -7.76
CA LYS A 145 11.43 16.76 -7.77
C LYS A 145 12.51 15.71 -8.05
N SER A 146 12.30 14.47 -7.68
CA SER A 146 13.23 13.37 -7.96
C SER A 146 13.17 12.89 -9.40
N LEU A 147 12.17 13.32 -10.19
CA LEU A 147 12.04 12.96 -11.59
C LEU A 147 12.77 13.97 -12.50
N LYS A 148 13.35 13.46 -13.57
CA LYS A 148 13.82 14.30 -14.70
C LYS A 148 12.68 15.15 -15.28
N PRO A 149 12.97 16.31 -15.90
CA PRO A 149 11.98 17.01 -16.73
C PRO A 149 11.39 16.05 -17.78
N GLY A 150 10.07 16.00 -17.90
CA GLY A 150 9.35 15.04 -18.74
C GLY A 150 9.23 13.62 -18.16
N GLY A 151 9.80 13.36 -16.99
CA GLY A 151 9.68 12.08 -16.28
C GLY A 151 8.24 11.78 -15.89
N ARG A 152 7.90 10.49 -15.79
CA ARG A 152 6.54 10.04 -15.55
C ARG A 152 6.40 9.47 -14.15
N PHE A 153 5.21 9.61 -13.59
CA PHE A 153 4.80 8.95 -12.34
C PHE A 153 3.55 8.11 -12.61
N ALA A 154 3.58 6.86 -12.19
CA ALA A 154 2.43 5.97 -12.23
C ALA A 154 2.18 5.39 -10.84
N GLN A 155 0.92 5.36 -10.40
CA GLN A 155 0.56 4.75 -9.12
C GLN A 155 -0.72 3.95 -9.21
N ILE A 156 -0.81 2.92 -8.36
CA ILE A 156 -1.99 2.08 -8.16
C ILE A 156 -2.51 2.34 -6.75
N VAL A 157 -3.77 2.75 -6.64
CA VAL A 157 -4.45 2.99 -5.37
C VAL A 157 -5.83 2.38 -5.38
N TRP A 158 -6.37 2.01 -4.21
CA TRP A 158 -7.73 1.51 -4.11
C TRP A 158 -8.75 2.58 -4.53
N ARG A 159 -9.77 2.15 -5.22
CA ARG A 159 -11.01 2.90 -5.39
C ARG A 159 -11.81 2.89 -4.08
N LYS A 160 -13.07 3.34 -4.13
CA LYS A 160 -13.94 3.39 -2.95
C LYS A 160 -14.10 2.01 -2.31
N ARG A 161 -14.42 1.99 -1.01
CA ARG A 161 -14.71 0.74 -0.27
C ARG A 161 -15.79 -0.09 -0.93
N GLU A 162 -16.86 0.57 -1.39
CA GLU A 162 -18.00 -0.06 -2.05
C GLU A 162 -17.62 -0.76 -3.36
N ASP A 163 -16.53 -0.32 -4.00
CA ASP A 163 -15.95 -0.97 -5.18
C ASP A 163 -15.05 -2.17 -4.81
N ASN A 164 -14.83 -2.42 -3.51
CA ASN A 164 -14.01 -3.50 -2.95
C ASN A 164 -14.82 -4.33 -1.93
N PRO A 165 -15.81 -5.10 -2.40
CA PRO A 165 -16.82 -5.70 -1.53
C PRO A 165 -16.27 -6.66 -0.49
N TRP A 166 -15.12 -7.29 -0.72
CA TRP A 166 -14.50 -8.18 0.26
C TRP A 166 -14.08 -7.46 1.56
N LEU A 167 -13.72 -6.16 1.46
CA LEU A 167 -13.45 -5.30 2.62
C LEU A 167 -14.71 -4.62 3.15
N HIS A 168 -15.51 -4.10 2.24
CA HIS A 168 -16.71 -3.32 2.58
C HIS A 168 -17.77 -4.18 3.27
N ASP A 169 -18.09 -5.34 2.71
CA ASP A 169 -19.09 -6.23 3.28
C ASP A 169 -18.61 -6.84 4.60
N ALA A 170 -17.30 -7.14 4.72
CA ALA A 170 -16.70 -7.56 5.98
C ALA A 170 -16.85 -6.50 7.07
N GLU A 171 -16.57 -5.23 6.74
CA GLU A 171 -16.76 -4.12 7.67
C GLU A 171 -18.22 -3.98 8.11
N LEU A 172 -19.17 -4.03 7.17
CA LEU A 172 -20.60 -3.93 7.49
C LEU A 172 -21.06 -5.06 8.42
N ARG A 173 -20.62 -6.30 8.15
CA ARG A 173 -20.95 -7.45 9.01
C ARG A 173 -20.42 -7.28 10.42
N VAL A 174 -19.19 -6.79 10.58
CA VAL A 174 -18.63 -6.55 11.90
C VAL A 174 -19.37 -5.46 12.64
N ARG A 175 -19.77 -4.38 11.96
CA ARG A 175 -20.56 -3.28 12.54
C ARG A 175 -21.95 -3.70 13.02
N GLU A 176 -22.55 -4.73 12.42
CA GLU A 176 -23.82 -5.32 12.87
C GLU A 176 -23.68 -6.11 14.19
N ILE A 177 -22.48 -6.64 14.47
CA ILE A 177 -22.21 -7.53 15.60
C ILE A 177 -21.55 -6.77 16.76
N VAL A 178 -20.57 -5.93 16.44
CA VAL A 178 -19.74 -5.23 17.42
C VAL A 178 -20.26 -3.81 17.62
N PRO A 179 -20.64 -3.42 18.83
CA PRO A 179 -21.09 -2.07 19.12
C PRO A 179 -20.02 -1.03 18.77
N VAL A 180 -20.41 0.00 18.03
CA VAL A 180 -19.51 1.13 17.77
C VAL A 180 -19.38 1.92 19.07
N VAL A 181 -18.20 1.91 19.65
CA VAL A 181 -17.84 2.74 20.81
C VAL A 181 -17.21 4.03 20.26
N ALA A 182 -17.69 5.18 20.72
CA ALA A 182 -17.03 6.45 20.44
C ALA A 182 -15.70 6.45 21.19
N HIS A 183 -14.59 6.43 20.44
CA HIS A 183 -13.24 6.51 21.00
C HIS A 183 -12.63 7.89 20.77
N ASP A 184 -11.81 8.32 21.73
CA ASP A 184 -10.90 9.44 21.57
C ASP A 184 -9.88 9.09 20.47
N GLU A 185 -9.60 10.00 19.54
CA GLU A 185 -8.74 9.77 18.37
C GLU A 185 -7.27 9.46 18.74
N THR A 186 -6.91 9.60 20.03
CA THR A 186 -5.54 9.43 20.51
C THR A 186 -5.04 8.00 20.66
N ASP A 187 -5.92 6.99 20.53
CA ASP A 187 -5.58 5.59 20.86
C ASP A 187 -5.41 4.68 19.61
N GLN A 188 -5.24 5.27 18.44
CA GLN A 188 -5.15 4.53 17.18
C GLN A 188 -3.70 4.21 16.83
N VAL A 189 -3.41 2.94 16.52
CA VAL A 189 -2.20 2.57 15.77
C VAL A 189 -2.41 3.00 14.32
N HIS A 190 -1.93 4.19 13.98
CA HIS A 190 -2.16 4.77 12.67
C HIS A 190 -1.17 4.22 11.64
N CYS A 191 -1.70 3.59 10.59
CA CYS A 191 -0.95 3.33 9.36
C CYS A 191 -0.88 4.57 8.43
N GLY A 192 -1.19 5.76 8.93
CA GLY A 192 -1.46 6.95 8.14
C GLY A 192 -2.95 7.11 7.81
N PRO A 193 -3.31 7.90 6.79
CA PRO A 193 -4.71 8.18 6.44
C PRO A 193 -5.52 6.95 6.00
N GLY A 194 -4.82 5.83 5.68
CA GLY A 194 -5.42 4.54 5.40
C GLY A 194 -5.65 4.23 3.92
N PRO A 195 -6.03 2.97 3.62
CA PRO A 195 -6.02 2.42 2.26
C PRO A 195 -6.96 3.10 1.27
N PHE A 196 -7.95 3.84 1.73
CA PHE A 196 -8.93 4.54 0.87
C PHE A 196 -8.73 6.06 0.81
N SER A 197 -7.64 6.59 1.36
CA SER A 197 -7.36 8.03 1.40
C SER A 197 -7.21 8.65 0.01
N MET A 198 -6.84 7.88 -1.00
CA MET A 198 -6.69 8.32 -2.40
C MET A 198 -7.78 7.79 -3.33
N SER A 199 -8.93 7.39 -2.82
CA SER A 199 -10.01 6.82 -3.63
C SER A 199 -10.76 7.83 -4.50
N GLY A 200 -10.75 9.12 -4.13
CA GLY A 200 -11.47 10.20 -4.81
C GLY A 200 -10.63 10.87 -5.91
N PRO A 201 -10.97 10.74 -7.20
CA PRO A 201 -10.14 11.24 -8.30
C PRO A 201 -9.98 12.77 -8.28
N ASP A 202 -11.00 13.53 -7.92
CA ASP A 202 -10.93 15.01 -7.86
C ASP A 202 -9.96 15.49 -6.78
N MET A 203 -10.01 14.86 -5.59
CA MET A 203 -9.12 15.16 -4.48
C MET A 203 -7.67 14.82 -4.86
N VAL A 204 -7.42 13.62 -5.38
CA VAL A 204 -6.08 13.18 -5.79
C VAL A 204 -5.54 14.05 -6.93
N SER A 205 -6.37 14.39 -7.93
CA SER A 205 -5.99 15.32 -9.00
C SER A 205 -5.57 16.68 -8.44
N SER A 206 -6.31 17.20 -7.46
CA SER A 206 -5.99 18.47 -6.80
C SER A 206 -4.66 18.41 -6.04
N MET A 207 -4.41 17.33 -5.28
CA MET A 207 -3.15 17.10 -4.58
C MET A 207 -1.96 17.00 -5.55
N MET A 208 -2.10 16.23 -6.64
CA MET A 208 -1.05 16.08 -7.66
C MET A 208 -0.76 17.39 -8.38
N LYS A 209 -1.79 18.17 -8.72
CA LYS A 209 -1.62 19.53 -9.29
C LYS A 209 -0.89 20.47 -8.32
N ALA A 210 -1.27 20.45 -7.03
CA ALA A 210 -0.60 21.25 -5.99
C ALA A 210 0.87 20.83 -5.79
N ALA A 211 1.20 19.56 -6.05
CA ALA A 211 2.56 19.04 -6.08
C ALA A 211 3.33 19.43 -7.37
N GLY A 212 2.64 19.95 -8.40
CA GLY A 212 3.23 20.41 -9.66
C GLY A 212 3.24 19.37 -10.78
N PHE A 213 2.53 18.27 -10.66
CA PHE A 213 2.33 17.31 -11.74
C PHE A 213 1.36 17.85 -12.80
N ALA A 214 1.57 17.44 -14.06
CA ALA A 214 0.70 17.71 -15.20
C ALA A 214 0.26 16.42 -15.91
N GLY A 215 -0.72 16.52 -16.81
CA GLY A 215 -1.18 15.36 -17.59
C GLY A 215 -1.75 14.24 -16.74
N ILE A 216 -2.43 14.58 -15.64
CA ILE A 216 -2.95 13.60 -14.68
C ILE A 216 -4.13 12.87 -15.30
N ALA A 217 -4.03 11.55 -15.38
CA ALA A 217 -5.07 10.68 -15.92
C ALA A 217 -5.41 9.56 -14.92
N PHE A 218 -6.68 9.19 -14.89
CA PHE A 218 -7.21 8.11 -14.05
C PHE A 218 -7.83 7.05 -14.95
N GLU A 219 -7.47 5.81 -14.73
CA GLU A 219 -8.09 4.67 -15.36
C GLU A 219 -8.59 3.70 -14.29
N ARG A 220 -9.86 3.30 -14.38
CA ARG A 220 -10.40 2.25 -13.52
C ARG A 220 -9.87 0.90 -13.99
N TYR A 221 -9.36 0.12 -13.04
CA TYR A 221 -8.99 -1.26 -13.31
C TYR A 221 -9.57 -2.17 -12.23
N ASP A 222 -10.33 -3.17 -12.69
CA ASP A 222 -10.97 -4.17 -11.84
C ASP A 222 -10.29 -5.52 -12.07
N ALA A 223 -9.94 -6.21 -11.00
CA ALA A 223 -9.38 -7.55 -11.05
C ALA A 223 -9.79 -8.36 -9.81
N ASP A 224 -9.84 -9.67 -9.97
CA ASP A 224 -9.96 -10.53 -8.80
C ASP A 224 -8.61 -10.67 -8.10
N ILE A 225 -8.64 -10.63 -6.78
CA ILE A 225 -7.47 -10.80 -5.93
C ILE A 225 -7.63 -12.03 -5.04
N CYS A 226 -6.53 -12.74 -4.77
CA CYS A 226 -6.52 -13.81 -3.80
C CYS A 226 -6.42 -13.24 -2.38
N ILE A 227 -7.43 -13.48 -1.58
CA ILE A 227 -7.51 -13.01 -0.18
C ILE A 227 -7.29 -14.12 0.85
N GLY A 228 -7.09 -15.36 0.41
CA GLY A 228 -6.79 -16.51 1.25
C GLY A 228 -6.62 -17.79 0.43
N ARG A 229 -5.80 -18.72 0.90
CA ARG A 229 -5.68 -20.09 0.34
C ARG A 229 -6.92 -20.92 0.67
N ASP A 230 -7.55 -20.59 1.78
CA ASP A 230 -8.79 -21.16 2.29
C ASP A 230 -9.60 -20.08 3.03
N LEU A 231 -10.77 -20.46 3.50
CA LEU A 231 -11.69 -19.52 4.12
C LEU A 231 -11.19 -18.99 5.46
N ASP A 232 -10.50 -19.84 6.24
CA ASP A 232 -9.95 -19.45 7.54
C ASP A 232 -8.89 -18.37 7.37
N GLU A 233 -7.98 -18.54 6.41
CA GLU A 233 -6.96 -17.52 6.08
C GLU A 233 -7.58 -16.23 5.54
N ALA A 234 -8.62 -16.30 4.71
CA ALA A 234 -9.32 -15.12 4.20
C ALA A 234 -9.97 -14.30 5.33
N VAL A 235 -10.58 -14.97 6.30
CA VAL A 235 -11.15 -14.33 7.49
C VAL A 235 -10.05 -13.70 8.35
N GLU A 236 -8.96 -14.43 8.59
CA GLU A 236 -7.81 -13.88 9.31
C GLU A 236 -7.20 -12.65 8.60
N PHE A 237 -7.06 -12.70 7.29
CA PHE A 237 -6.56 -11.60 6.48
C PHE A 237 -7.48 -10.36 6.57
N ALA A 238 -8.80 -10.55 6.44
CA ALA A 238 -9.78 -9.48 6.55
C ALA A 238 -9.79 -8.83 7.95
N ILE A 239 -9.58 -9.61 9.01
CA ILE A 239 -9.46 -9.10 10.38
C ILE A 239 -8.11 -8.42 10.60
N ALA A 240 -7.02 -8.98 10.13
CA ALA A 240 -5.67 -8.46 10.41
C ALA A 240 -5.37 -7.14 9.70
N LEU A 241 -5.79 -7.00 8.44
CA LEU A 241 -5.42 -5.88 7.57
C LEU A 241 -6.62 -5.03 7.12
N GLY A 242 -7.84 -5.50 7.34
CA GLY A 242 -9.05 -4.78 6.99
C GLY A 242 -9.62 -3.92 8.13
N PRO A 243 -10.62 -3.07 7.82
CA PRO A 243 -11.31 -2.24 8.82
C PRO A 243 -12.04 -3.05 9.89
N ALA A 244 -12.37 -4.31 9.61
CA ALA A 244 -13.01 -5.24 10.56
C ALA A 244 -12.20 -5.40 11.85
N GLY A 245 -10.89 -5.57 11.74
CA GLY A 245 -10.02 -5.73 12.90
C GLY A 245 -9.93 -4.48 13.77
N GLU A 246 -9.97 -3.31 13.16
CA GLU A 246 -9.96 -2.04 13.90
C GLU A 246 -11.24 -1.86 14.73
N ILE A 247 -12.40 -2.24 14.19
CA ILE A 247 -13.67 -2.21 14.92
C ILE A 247 -13.60 -3.13 16.15
N ILE A 248 -13.07 -4.35 15.99
CA ILE A 248 -12.90 -5.31 17.09
C ILE A 248 -11.95 -4.73 18.15
N ARG A 249 -10.80 -4.17 17.73
CA ARG A 249 -9.80 -3.58 18.62
C ARG A 249 -10.38 -2.42 19.43
N LEU A 250 -11.10 -1.52 18.78
CA LEU A 250 -11.72 -0.36 19.42
C LEU A 250 -12.80 -0.75 20.43
N ALA A 251 -13.49 -1.86 20.23
CA ALA A 251 -14.47 -2.37 21.18
C ALA A 251 -13.84 -3.06 22.41
N GLY A 252 -12.51 -3.19 22.47
CA GLY A 252 -11.78 -3.72 23.62
C GLY A 252 -12.24 -5.12 24.04
N ALA A 253 -12.50 -5.33 25.34
CA ALA A 253 -12.91 -6.62 25.86
C ALA A 253 -14.20 -7.17 25.23
N GLU A 254 -15.13 -6.31 24.86
CA GLU A 254 -16.38 -6.71 24.18
C GLU A 254 -16.10 -7.16 22.75
N GLY A 255 -15.20 -6.51 22.02
CA GLY A 255 -14.74 -6.94 20.70
C GLY A 255 -14.11 -8.32 20.74
N GLU A 256 -13.25 -8.60 21.71
CA GLU A 256 -12.63 -9.92 21.89
C GLU A 256 -13.68 -10.99 22.26
N ARG A 257 -14.65 -10.66 23.10
CA ARG A 257 -15.75 -11.56 23.45
C ARG A 257 -16.60 -11.94 22.24
N LEU A 258 -16.84 -10.98 21.32
CA LEU A 258 -17.67 -11.15 20.13
C LEU A 258 -16.90 -11.75 18.93
N LYS A 259 -15.59 -11.83 19.02
CA LYS A 259 -14.72 -12.31 17.93
C LYS A 259 -15.12 -13.66 17.32
N PRO A 260 -15.54 -14.68 18.08
CA PRO A 260 -16.02 -15.94 17.48
C PRO A 260 -17.25 -15.74 16.60
N THR A 261 -18.19 -14.87 17.00
CA THR A 261 -19.38 -14.54 16.22
C THR A 261 -19.00 -13.78 14.95
N VAL A 262 -18.05 -12.84 15.04
CA VAL A 262 -17.51 -12.11 13.89
C VAL A 262 -16.85 -13.07 12.91
N VAL A 263 -16.00 -13.98 13.37
CA VAL A 263 -15.34 -14.99 12.54
C VAL A 263 -16.38 -15.82 11.76
N ALA A 264 -17.42 -16.31 12.42
CA ALA A 264 -18.47 -17.07 11.77
C ALA A 264 -19.20 -16.26 10.68
N ALA A 265 -19.54 -15.00 10.97
CA ALA A 265 -20.22 -14.11 10.04
C ALA A 265 -19.34 -13.74 8.83
N LEU A 266 -18.05 -13.53 9.05
CA LEU A 266 -17.08 -13.28 7.98
C LEU A 266 -16.87 -14.53 7.12
N SER A 267 -16.78 -15.73 7.73
CA SER A 267 -16.71 -16.99 6.99
C SER A 267 -17.91 -17.15 6.06
N GLU A 268 -19.12 -16.90 6.56
CA GLU A 268 -20.33 -16.93 5.73
C GLU A 268 -20.25 -15.90 4.58
N ALA A 269 -19.88 -14.65 4.89
CA ALA A 269 -19.84 -13.59 3.89
C ALA A 269 -18.78 -13.83 2.80
N LEU A 270 -17.61 -14.37 3.16
CA LEU A 270 -16.49 -14.60 2.25
C LEU A 270 -16.59 -15.92 1.47
N SER A 271 -17.40 -16.89 1.94
CA SER A 271 -17.56 -18.20 1.26
C SER A 271 -18.00 -18.09 -0.20
N ARG A 272 -18.74 -17.06 -0.57
CA ARG A 272 -19.15 -16.78 -1.96
C ARG A 272 -17.99 -16.53 -2.92
N TYR A 273 -16.79 -16.25 -2.40
CA TYR A 273 -15.57 -16.03 -3.17
C TYR A 273 -14.69 -17.28 -3.27
N GLU A 274 -15.16 -18.42 -2.73
CA GLU A 274 -14.41 -19.66 -2.75
C GLU A 274 -14.30 -20.22 -4.17
N ARG A 275 -13.09 -20.61 -4.54
CA ARG A 275 -12.75 -21.26 -5.81
C ARG A 275 -11.85 -22.47 -5.53
N THR A 276 -11.60 -23.28 -6.52
CA THR A 276 -10.76 -24.49 -6.41
C THR A 276 -9.32 -24.20 -5.97
N ASN A 277 -8.85 -22.96 -6.14
CA ASN A 277 -7.47 -22.53 -5.87
C ASN A 277 -7.36 -21.41 -4.84
N GLY A 278 -8.35 -21.25 -3.97
CA GLY A 278 -8.35 -20.25 -2.90
C GLY A 278 -9.59 -19.36 -2.90
N ILE A 279 -9.55 -18.33 -2.09
CA ILE A 279 -10.62 -17.33 -1.98
C ILE A 279 -10.27 -16.13 -2.85
N TRP A 280 -11.04 -15.91 -3.91
CA TRP A 280 -10.78 -14.88 -4.92
C TRP A 280 -11.92 -13.88 -4.99
N ALA A 281 -11.66 -12.67 -4.56
CA ALA A 281 -12.67 -11.62 -4.47
C ALA A 281 -12.45 -10.51 -5.49
N PRO A 282 -13.53 -9.92 -6.03
CA PRO A 282 -13.43 -8.78 -6.92
C PRO A 282 -12.84 -7.56 -6.17
N SER A 283 -11.99 -6.83 -6.85
CA SER A 283 -11.38 -5.61 -6.35
C SER A 283 -11.28 -4.54 -7.43
N SER A 284 -11.14 -3.30 -7.02
CA SER A 284 -11.13 -2.15 -7.93
C SER A 284 -10.10 -1.12 -7.52
N THR A 285 -9.31 -0.69 -8.48
CA THR A 285 -8.23 0.29 -8.31
C THR A 285 -8.34 1.44 -9.30
N TRP A 286 -7.66 2.53 -8.99
CA TRP A 286 -7.26 3.53 -9.95
C TRP A 286 -5.82 3.28 -10.38
N PHE A 287 -5.59 3.21 -11.70
CA PHE A 287 -4.30 3.46 -12.30
C PHE A 287 -4.18 4.96 -12.57
N ILE A 288 -3.27 5.62 -11.90
CA ILE A 288 -3.10 7.06 -12.00
C ILE A 288 -1.75 7.34 -12.61
N THR A 289 -1.73 8.12 -13.68
CA THR A 289 -0.48 8.53 -14.35
C THR A 289 -0.38 10.05 -14.41
N ALA A 290 0.85 10.56 -14.36
CA ALA A 290 1.13 11.99 -14.48
C ALA A 290 2.56 12.23 -14.97
N ASN A 291 2.87 13.47 -15.35
CA ASN A 291 4.18 13.87 -15.84
C ASN A 291 4.76 14.98 -14.96
N ASN A 292 6.10 14.99 -14.83
CA ASN A 292 6.84 16.16 -14.36
C ASN A 292 7.02 17.12 -15.54
N PRO A 293 6.38 18.30 -15.55
CA PRO A 293 6.50 19.22 -16.69
C PRO A 293 7.86 19.91 -16.79
N GLY A 294 8.69 19.85 -15.72
CA GLY A 294 9.96 20.54 -15.58
C GLY A 294 9.94 21.58 -14.49
#